data_4ea5cd0633a538170aab5e778856a715
#
_entry.id   4ea5cd0633a538170aab5e778856a715
#
_cell.length_a   1.000
_cell.length_b   1.000
_cell.length_c   1.000
_cell.angle_alpha   90.00
_cell.angle_beta   90.00
_cell.angle_gamma   90.00
#
_symmetry.space_group_name_H-M   'P 1'
#
loop_
_entity.id
_entity.type
_entity.pdbx_description
1 polymer ?
#
loop_
_entity_poly.entity_id
_entity_poly.type
_entity_poly.pdbx_seq_one_letter_code
_entity_poly.pdbx_strand_id
1 'polypeptide(L)'
;MAEQQKFFEVIKSGTDIDFIGNQKYWIGASIILVLLTFVMLPVNAYLLKDRGHVLNWGVDFKGGTELVVEFNKTVDASQVRDAMTAAGLHNADVVKYGREGAAQSFMIRLGAVSIMSADQAKKVEAGIARVADASLHKFESSEGGDKVYLRFDKNVDKDAIKAALRVAGTEATQVQSFGPPEDHTYEVTLIGMEGEVRKALDAKLGAGTVKAIPQVSSVGAKAGKQLQVDGVRALLGAILLIVIYVAFRFDFRYGPGTIVALLHDAVITVGAFAVTYKEFSLTTLAALLTIIGFSMNDTIVVFDRIRENAAKYRDRKFDKVVNHAINETLSRTILTSATVFFVTLAMNIFGTGVIRDFAFAMNVGVIVGTYSSIFIASPILIWLNEKYVAMQKRQAARPERNIRKPARRDDEEPVET
;
A
#
# COMPACT_ATOMS: atom_id res chain seq x y z
N MET A 1 29.11 41.84 -21.48
CA MET A 1 28.36 41.61 -20.24
C MET A 1 27.21 40.66 -20.56
N ALA A 2 27.31 39.41 -20.14
CA ALA A 2 26.24 38.47 -20.36
C ALA A 2 25.07 38.85 -19.41
N GLU A 3 23.92 39.18 -19.96
CA GLU A 3 22.67 39.36 -19.22
C GLU A 3 22.43 38.08 -18.45
N GLN A 4 22.50 38.11 -17.13
CA GLN A 4 22.07 37.03 -16.28
C GLN A 4 20.54 36.89 -16.49
N GLN A 5 20.13 35.86 -17.21
CA GLN A 5 18.73 35.47 -17.26
C GLN A 5 18.24 35.29 -15.82
N LYS A 6 17.33 36.17 -15.38
CA LYS A 6 16.67 36.06 -14.08
C LYS A 6 15.67 34.90 -14.19
N PHE A 7 16.09 33.72 -13.76
CA PHE A 7 15.18 32.60 -13.56
C PHE A 7 14.24 32.93 -12.39
N PHE A 8 12.99 32.50 -12.50
CA PHE A 8 12.04 32.62 -11.41
C PHE A 8 12.49 31.72 -10.25
N GLU A 9 12.99 32.34 -9.18
CA GLU A 9 13.38 31.64 -7.96
C GLU A 9 12.19 31.60 -7.02
N VAL A 10 11.63 30.41 -6.78
CA VAL A 10 10.55 30.19 -5.79
C VAL A 10 11.04 30.56 -4.38
N ILE A 11 12.30 30.26 -4.10
CA ILE A 11 12.99 30.64 -2.85
C ILE A 11 14.26 31.38 -3.27
N LYS A 12 14.39 32.61 -2.79
CA LYS A 12 15.56 33.44 -3.10
C LYS A 12 16.84 32.80 -2.59
N SER A 13 17.87 32.80 -3.43
CA SER A 13 19.23 32.40 -3.02
C SER A 13 19.67 33.25 -1.84
N GLY A 14 20.16 32.59 -0.77
CA GLY A 14 20.59 33.30 0.48
C GLY A 14 19.50 33.42 1.54
N THR A 15 18.32 32.75 1.37
CA THR A 15 17.34 32.63 2.45
C THR A 15 17.97 31.91 3.65
N ASP A 16 17.83 32.45 4.85
CA ASP A 16 18.32 31.86 6.11
C ASP A 16 17.16 31.72 7.10
N ILE A 17 16.38 30.65 6.92
CA ILE A 17 15.28 30.30 7.81
C ILE A 17 15.84 29.43 8.94
N ASP A 18 15.49 29.76 10.18
CA ASP A 18 15.89 28.96 11.34
C ASP A 18 14.95 27.76 11.55
N PHE A 19 15.23 26.67 10.83
CA PHE A 19 14.49 25.41 10.94
C PHE A 19 14.79 24.69 12.26
N ILE A 20 16.06 24.71 12.67
CA ILE A 20 16.51 23.95 13.83
C ILE A 20 16.12 24.63 15.15
N GLY A 21 16.09 25.95 15.21
CA GLY A 21 15.64 26.68 16.40
C GLY A 21 14.19 26.34 16.78
N ASN A 22 13.34 26.11 15.79
CA ASN A 22 11.93 25.81 15.97
C ASN A 22 11.60 24.29 15.98
N GLN A 23 12.60 23.39 15.98
CA GLN A 23 12.44 21.95 15.86
C GLN A 23 11.48 21.34 16.90
N LYS A 24 11.41 21.88 18.12
CA LYS A 24 10.57 21.38 19.22
C LYS A 24 9.07 21.39 18.87
N TYR A 25 8.61 22.44 18.19
CA TYR A 25 7.20 22.55 17.78
C TYR A 25 6.87 21.53 16.68
N TRP A 26 7.78 21.36 15.74
CA TRP A 26 7.60 20.44 14.62
C TRP A 26 7.67 18.98 15.06
N ILE A 27 8.63 18.63 15.94
CA ILE A 27 8.69 17.30 16.53
C ILE A 27 7.43 17.02 17.37
N GLY A 28 6.94 18.01 18.15
CA GLY A 28 5.69 17.91 18.88
C GLY A 28 4.49 17.63 17.97
N ALA A 29 4.36 18.33 16.86
CA ALA A 29 3.33 18.09 15.86
C ALA A 29 3.40 16.68 15.27
N SER A 30 4.60 16.19 14.95
CA SER A 30 4.83 14.83 14.48
C SER A 30 4.40 13.77 15.49
N ILE A 31 4.76 13.96 16.75
CA ILE A 31 4.35 13.05 17.83
C ILE A 31 2.83 12.99 17.93
N ILE A 32 2.14 14.14 17.86
CA ILE A 32 0.67 14.20 17.89
C ILE A 32 0.08 13.43 16.69
N LEU A 33 0.61 13.59 15.46
CA LEU A 33 0.11 12.89 14.28
C LEU A 33 0.34 11.37 14.38
N VAL A 34 1.50 10.95 14.88
CA VAL A 34 1.79 9.53 15.11
C VAL A 34 0.86 8.96 16.18
N LEU A 35 0.68 9.66 17.32
CA LEU A 35 -0.26 9.25 18.35
C LEU A 35 -1.69 9.18 17.84
N LEU A 36 -2.13 10.16 17.04
CA LEU A 36 -3.43 10.16 16.38
C LEU A 36 -3.62 8.90 15.52
N THR A 37 -2.59 8.49 14.78
CA THR A 37 -2.63 7.24 14.01
C THR A 37 -2.90 6.04 14.92
N PHE A 38 -2.11 5.88 16.00
CA PHE A 38 -2.26 4.76 16.91
C PHE A 38 -3.58 4.78 17.71
N VAL A 39 -4.16 5.95 17.93
CA VAL A 39 -5.49 6.09 18.55
C VAL A 39 -6.59 5.75 17.57
N MET A 40 -6.49 6.20 16.32
CA MET A 40 -7.54 5.97 15.30
C MET A 40 -7.70 4.51 14.91
N LEU A 41 -6.61 3.72 14.91
CA LEU A 41 -6.69 2.29 14.59
C LEU A 41 -7.67 1.52 15.52
N PRO A 42 -7.53 1.53 16.86
CA PRO A 42 -8.49 0.90 17.74
C PRO A 42 -9.85 1.61 17.76
N VAL A 43 -9.91 2.93 17.58
CA VAL A 43 -11.18 3.66 17.46
C VAL A 43 -12.01 3.12 16.31
N ASN A 44 -11.40 2.91 15.15
CA ASN A 44 -12.08 2.32 13.99
C ASN A 44 -12.58 0.90 14.27
N ALA A 45 -11.78 0.08 14.96
CA ALA A 45 -12.11 -1.32 15.20
C ALA A 45 -13.20 -1.54 16.27
N TYR A 46 -13.20 -0.71 17.33
CA TYR A 46 -13.99 -0.99 18.51
C TYR A 46 -15.04 0.07 18.84
N LEU A 47 -14.82 1.35 18.50
CA LEU A 47 -15.73 2.43 18.87
C LEU A 47 -16.67 2.82 17.72
N LEU A 48 -16.19 2.79 16.47
CA LEU A 48 -17.00 3.09 15.30
C LEU A 48 -17.61 1.81 14.74
N LYS A 49 -18.79 1.45 15.26
CA LYS A 49 -19.50 0.20 14.92
C LYS A 49 -19.68 -0.03 13.41
N ASP A 50 -19.82 1.05 12.64
CA ASP A 50 -20.02 0.98 11.19
C ASP A 50 -18.72 0.63 10.44
N ARG A 51 -17.55 0.74 11.09
CA ARG A 51 -16.25 0.47 10.49
C ARG A 51 -15.76 -0.96 10.75
N GLY A 52 -15.81 -1.43 11.99
CA GLY A 52 -15.55 -2.81 12.41
C GLY A 52 -14.13 -3.35 12.20
N HIS A 53 -13.23 -2.57 11.56
CA HIS A 53 -11.84 -2.96 11.28
C HIS A 53 -10.91 -1.78 11.48
N VAL A 54 -9.65 -2.06 11.85
CA VAL A 54 -8.59 -1.05 12.05
C VAL A 54 -8.38 -0.16 10.82
N LEU A 55 -8.44 -0.76 9.64
CA LEU A 55 -8.36 -0.10 8.33
C LEU A 55 -9.48 -0.64 7.44
N ASN A 56 -9.88 0.15 6.46
CA ASN A 56 -10.80 -0.30 5.41
C ASN A 56 -10.02 -1.09 4.35
N TRP A 57 -9.80 -2.37 4.63
CA TRP A 57 -9.09 -3.26 3.71
C TRP A 57 -9.86 -3.46 2.41
N GLY A 58 -9.19 -3.31 1.28
CA GLY A 58 -9.72 -3.64 -0.04
C GLY A 58 -9.90 -5.14 -0.25
N VAL A 59 -10.57 -5.49 -1.33
CA VAL A 59 -10.80 -6.90 -1.73
C VAL A 59 -9.50 -7.65 -1.96
N ASP A 60 -8.42 -6.96 -2.33
CA ASP A 60 -7.08 -7.54 -2.48
C ASP A 60 -6.58 -8.25 -1.22
N PHE A 61 -6.99 -7.78 -0.04
CA PHE A 61 -6.54 -8.28 1.24
C PHE A 61 -7.59 -9.08 2.01
N LYS A 62 -8.87 -8.69 1.90
CA LYS A 62 -9.98 -9.41 2.54
C LYS A 62 -10.42 -10.63 1.74
N GLY A 63 -10.15 -10.61 0.45
CA GLY A 63 -10.87 -11.45 -0.50
C GLY A 63 -12.25 -10.88 -0.78
N GLY A 64 -12.89 -11.32 -1.85
CA GLY A 64 -14.19 -10.86 -2.29
C GLY A 64 -14.20 -10.50 -3.77
N THR A 65 -15.30 -9.90 -4.20
CA THR A 65 -15.47 -9.40 -5.57
C THR A 65 -15.80 -7.91 -5.53
N GLU A 66 -15.11 -7.14 -6.34
CA GLU A 66 -15.36 -5.73 -6.60
C GLU A 66 -15.82 -5.55 -8.03
N LEU A 67 -16.91 -4.82 -8.22
CA LEU A 67 -17.45 -4.51 -9.54
C LEU A 67 -17.67 -3.01 -9.66
N VAL A 68 -17.31 -2.45 -10.82
CA VAL A 68 -17.71 -1.10 -11.20
C VAL A 68 -18.93 -1.22 -12.11
N VAL A 69 -20.05 -0.64 -11.69
CA VAL A 69 -21.33 -0.71 -12.42
C VAL A 69 -21.69 0.71 -12.88
N GLU A 70 -21.89 0.88 -14.18
CA GLU A 70 -22.42 2.10 -14.80
C GLU A 70 -23.93 1.99 -15.00
N PHE A 71 -24.65 3.07 -14.71
CA PHE A 71 -26.12 3.11 -14.82
C PHE A 71 -26.55 4.09 -15.93
N ASN A 72 -27.64 3.73 -16.63
CA ASN A 72 -28.27 4.57 -17.64
C ASN A 72 -29.15 5.67 -17.05
N LYS A 73 -29.51 5.58 -15.78
CA LYS A 73 -30.38 6.51 -15.06
C LYS A 73 -29.81 6.86 -13.70
N THR A 74 -30.31 7.91 -13.09
CA THR A 74 -29.96 8.31 -11.74
C THR A 74 -30.45 7.28 -10.73
N VAL A 75 -29.52 6.72 -9.95
CA VAL A 75 -29.75 5.71 -8.93
C VAL A 75 -29.02 6.14 -7.65
N ASP A 76 -29.61 5.90 -6.49
CA ASP A 76 -28.95 6.14 -5.21
C ASP A 76 -28.22 4.89 -4.70
N ALA A 77 -27.14 5.10 -3.92
CA ALA A 77 -26.38 4.00 -3.33
C ALA A 77 -27.24 3.09 -2.43
N SER A 78 -28.24 3.64 -1.76
CA SER A 78 -29.23 2.89 -0.98
C SER A 78 -30.04 1.92 -1.85
N GLN A 79 -30.53 2.38 -3.01
CA GLN A 79 -31.29 1.54 -3.94
C GLN A 79 -30.44 0.40 -4.48
N VAL A 80 -29.14 0.65 -4.76
CA VAL A 80 -28.21 -0.39 -5.20
C VAL A 80 -27.98 -1.41 -4.07
N ARG A 81 -27.79 -0.94 -2.83
CA ARG A 81 -27.60 -1.81 -1.65
C ARG A 81 -28.85 -2.66 -1.38
N ASP A 82 -30.03 -2.06 -1.49
CA ASP A 82 -31.31 -2.76 -1.32
C ASP A 82 -31.52 -3.84 -2.39
N ALA A 83 -31.09 -3.57 -3.62
CA ALA A 83 -31.13 -4.55 -4.70
C ALA A 83 -30.20 -5.75 -4.41
N MET A 84 -28.99 -5.49 -3.93
CA MET A 84 -28.05 -6.54 -3.53
C MET A 84 -28.60 -7.38 -2.38
N THR A 85 -29.14 -6.73 -1.35
CA THR A 85 -29.74 -7.41 -0.19
C THR A 85 -30.94 -8.27 -0.59
N ALA A 86 -31.80 -7.76 -1.48
CA ALA A 86 -32.96 -8.50 -1.98
C ALA A 86 -32.56 -9.76 -2.79
N ALA A 87 -31.39 -9.74 -3.42
CA ALA A 87 -30.82 -10.87 -4.15
C ALA A 87 -30.02 -11.85 -3.24
N GLY A 88 -30.02 -11.63 -1.91
CA GLY A 88 -29.24 -12.46 -0.98
C GLY A 88 -27.75 -12.12 -0.92
N LEU A 89 -27.28 -11.07 -1.61
CA LEU A 89 -25.92 -10.56 -1.56
C LEU A 89 -25.80 -9.60 -0.38
N HIS A 90 -25.78 -10.17 0.82
CA HIS A 90 -25.72 -9.39 2.07
C HIS A 90 -24.35 -8.72 2.25
N ASN A 91 -24.33 -7.58 2.98
CA ASN A 91 -23.14 -6.81 3.29
C ASN A 91 -22.41 -6.24 2.06
N ALA A 92 -23.15 -5.93 0.99
CA ALA A 92 -22.60 -5.20 -0.13
C ALA A 92 -22.18 -3.79 0.29
N ASP A 93 -20.90 -3.46 0.14
CA ASP A 93 -20.41 -2.10 0.27
C ASP A 93 -20.56 -1.38 -1.07
N VAL A 94 -21.38 -0.32 -1.09
CA VAL A 94 -21.70 0.43 -2.31
C VAL A 94 -21.19 1.85 -2.17
N VAL A 95 -20.19 2.18 -2.97
CA VAL A 95 -19.54 3.49 -2.97
C VAL A 95 -19.72 4.16 -4.32
N LYS A 96 -20.06 5.46 -4.33
CA LYS A 96 -20.17 6.23 -5.57
C LYS A 96 -18.79 6.27 -6.26
N TYR A 97 -18.77 5.88 -7.53
CA TYR A 97 -17.57 5.80 -8.36
C TYR A 97 -17.68 6.80 -9.50
N GLY A 98 -16.67 7.65 -9.68
CA GLY A 98 -16.66 8.64 -10.77
C GLY A 98 -16.95 10.07 -10.34
N ARG A 99 -17.01 10.98 -11.33
CA ARG A 99 -17.20 12.42 -11.15
C ARG A 99 -18.68 12.78 -11.06
N GLU A 100 -18.98 13.86 -10.35
CA GLU A 100 -20.26 14.54 -10.48
C GLU A 100 -20.43 15.02 -11.93
N GLY A 101 -21.52 14.57 -12.59
CA GLY A 101 -21.83 14.89 -13.98
C GLY A 101 -21.43 13.86 -15.03
N ALA A 102 -20.63 12.82 -14.68
CA ALA A 102 -20.44 11.65 -15.53
C ALA A 102 -21.58 10.63 -15.35
N ALA A 103 -21.66 9.64 -16.24
CA ALA A 103 -22.59 8.52 -16.07
C ALA A 103 -22.50 7.99 -14.64
N GLN A 104 -23.63 7.84 -13.96
CA GLN A 104 -23.62 7.40 -12.57
C GLN A 104 -23.02 6.01 -12.48
N SER A 105 -21.90 5.92 -11.80
CA SER A 105 -21.19 4.69 -11.59
C SER A 105 -21.06 4.42 -10.10
N PHE A 106 -21.20 3.18 -9.71
CA PHE A 106 -20.98 2.71 -8.36
C PHE A 106 -19.98 1.58 -8.36
N MET A 107 -19.12 1.57 -7.37
CA MET A 107 -18.29 0.44 -7.01
C MET A 107 -19.04 -0.38 -5.98
N ILE A 108 -19.26 -1.65 -6.28
CA ILE A 108 -19.95 -2.60 -5.43
C ILE A 108 -18.93 -3.64 -4.99
N ARG A 109 -18.76 -3.78 -3.69
CA ARG A 109 -17.88 -4.78 -3.08
C ARG A 109 -18.71 -5.83 -2.37
N LEU A 110 -18.44 -7.07 -2.67
CA LEU A 110 -19.10 -8.24 -2.10
C LEU A 110 -18.05 -9.09 -1.39
N GLY A 111 -18.33 -9.51 -0.16
CA GLY A 111 -17.46 -10.42 0.58
C GLY A 111 -17.45 -11.86 0.01
N ALA A 112 -18.37 -12.17 -0.90
CA ALA A 112 -18.42 -13.45 -1.57
C ALA A 112 -17.47 -13.46 -2.78
N VAL A 113 -16.64 -14.50 -2.87
CA VAL A 113 -15.75 -14.75 -4.00
C VAL A 113 -16.35 -15.77 -4.93
N SER A 114 -17.09 -16.72 -4.37
CA SER A 114 -17.68 -17.83 -5.09
C SER A 114 -19.15 -17.60 -5.26
N ILE A 115 -19.61 -17.73 -6.50
CA ILE A 115 -21.01 -17.76 -6.87
C ILE A 115 -21.65 -19.02 -6.30
N MET A 116 -20.84 -20.06 -6.11
CA MET A 116 -21.28 -21.38 -5.65
C MET A 116 -20.72 -21.65 -4.26
N SER A 117 -21.60 -21.64 -3.25
CA SER A 117 -21.24 -22.15 -1.92
C SER A 117 -20.93 -23.64 -1.98
N ALA A 118 -20.18 -24.16 -0.98
CA ALA A 118 -19.92 -25.60 -0.90
C ALA A 118 -21.18 -26.46 -0.93
N ASP A 119 -22.27 -25.97 -0.34
CA ASP A 119 -23.56 -26.67 -0.34
C ASP A 119 -24.28 -26.60 -1.71
N GLN A 120 -24.14 -25.46 -2.40
CA GLN A 120 -24.61 -25.33 -3.77
C GLN A 120 -23.81 -26.22 -4.73
N ALA A 121 -22.48 -26.28 -4.56
CA ALA A 121 -21.62 -27.17 -5.35
C ALA A 121 -22.06 -28.61 -5.25
N LYS A 122 -22.33 -29.11 -4.03
CA LYS A 122 -22.86 -30.46 -3.81
C LYS A 122 -24.25 -30.69 -4.46
N LYS A 123 -25.11 -29.67 -4.39
CA LYS A 123 -26.44 -29.76 -5.05
C LYS A 123 -26.33 -29.80 -6.56
N VAL A 124 -25.45 -28.98 -7.12
CA VAL A 124 -25.16 -28.95 -8.56
C VAL A 124 -24.54 -30.27 -9.00
N GLU A 125 -23.52 -30.76 -8.28
CA GLU A 125 -22.89 -32.07 -8.53
C GLU A 125 -23.92 -33.20 -8.53
N ALA A 126 -24.80 -33.25 -7.53
CA ALA A 126 -25.87 -34.22 -7.46
C ALA A 126 -26.89 -34.06 -8.61
N GLY A 127 -27.21 -32.82 -9.00
CA GLY A 127 -28.14 -32.52 -10.09
C GLY A 127 -27.59 -32.88 -11.48
N ILE A 128 -26.27 -32.89 -11.65
CA ILE A 128 -25.58 -33.24 -12.91
C ILE A 128 -24.90 -34.61 -12.84
N ALA A 129 -25.11 -35.38 -11.77
CA ALA A 129 -24.52 -36.72 -11.61
C ALA A 129 -24.73 -37.61 -12.82
N ARG A 130 -25.84 -37.38 -13.55
CA ARG A 130 -26.14 -38.02 -14.81
C ARG A 130 -26.72 -37.01 -15.80
N VAL A 131 -26.07 -36.86 -16.93
CA VAL A 131 -26.52 -36.00 -18.02
C VAL A 131 -26.68 -36.84 -19.27
N ALA A 132 -27.92 -36.92 -19.78
CA ALA A 132 -28.32 -37.88 -20.81
C ALA A 132 -27.96 -39.33 -20.38
N ASP A 133 -27.13 -40.02 -21.16
CA ASP A 133 -26.66 -41.39 -20.88
C ASP A 133 -25.24 -41.45 -20.28
N ALA A 134 -24.69 -40.32 -19.89
CA ALA A 134 -23.34 -40.22 -19.33
C ALA A 134 -23.39 -39.96 -17.81
N SER A 135 -22.49 -40.61 -17.09
CA SER A 135 -22.32 -40.45 -15.65
C SER A 135 -21.16 -39.53 -15.35
N LEU A 136 -21.33 -38.63 -14.38
CA LEU A 136 -20.31 -37.72 -13.91
C LEU A 136 -19.27 -38.49 -13.07
N HIS A 137 -18.01 -38.44 -13.48
CA HIS A 137 -16.90 -39.05 -12.74
C HIS A 137 -16.18 -38.08 -11.81
N LYS A 138 -16.10 -36.81 -12.20
CA LYS A 138 -15.36 -35.80 -11.43
C LYS A 138 -16.04 -34.43 -11.56
N PHE A 139 -16.19 -33.77 -10.43
CA PHE A 139 -16.66 -32.41 -10.31
C PHE A 139 -15.61 -31.59 -9.54
N GLU A 140 -15.07 -30.58 -10.15
CA GLU A 140 -14.15 -29.64 -9.51
C GLU A 140 -14.60 -28.21 -9.80
N SER A 141 -14.77 -27.41 -8.75
CA SER A 141 -15.01 -25.97 -8.88
C SER A 141 -13.70 -25.19 -8.77
N SER A 142 -13.53 -24.14 -9.57
CA SER A 142 -12.48 -23.17 -9.39
C SER A 142 -12.59 -22.51 -8.01
N GLU A 143 -11.48 -21.98 -7.49
CA GLU A 143 -11.49 -21.22 -6.21
C GLU A 143 -12.47 -20.01 -6.27
N GLY A 144 -12.67 -19.42 -7.44
CA GLY A 144 -13.63 -18.32 -7.67
C GLY A 144 -15.06 -18.77 -7.84
N GLY A 145 -15.32 -20.08 -8.03
CA GLY A 145 -16.66 -20.63 -8.29
C GLY A 145 -17.29 -20.16 -9.61
N ASP A 146 -16.51 -19.49 -10.46
CA ASP A 146 -16.91 -19.00 -11.78
C ASP A 146 -16.76 -20.05 -12.88
N LYS A 147 -15.95 -21.09 -12.60
CA LYS A 147 -15.72 -22.22 -13.50
C LYS A 147 -15.89 -23.53 -12.76
N VAL A 148 -16.43 -24.51 -13.46
CA VAL A 148 -16.45 -25.90 -13.02
C VAL A 148 -15.88 -26.81 -14.11
N TYR A 149 -15.10 -27.78 -13.67
CA TYR A 149 -14.52 -28.81 -14.51
C TYR A 149 -15.30 -30.10 -14.29
N LEU A 150 -15.89 -30.59 -15.37
CA LEU A 150 -16.76 -31.78 -15.36
C LEU A 150 -16.10 -32.86 -16.20
N ARG A 151 -15.94 -34.07 -15.64
CA ARG A 151 -15.46 -35.22 -16.38
C ARG A 151 -16.57 -36.30 -16.39
N PHE A 152 -16.94 -36.73 -17.59
CA PHE A 152 -17.95 -37.74 -17.79
C PHE A 152 -17.31 -39.06 -18.29
N ASP A 153 -18.05 -40.16 -18.20
CA ASP A 153 -17.66 -41.49 -18.74
C ASP A 153 -17.76 -41.55 -20.27
N LYS A 154 -18.55 -40.65 -20.87
CA LYS A 154 -18.78 -40.56 -22.31
C LYS A 154 -18.83 -39.10 -22.78
N ASN A 155 -18.75 -38.92 -24.08
CA ASN A 155 -18.94 -37.62 -24.68
C ASN A 155 -20.38 -37.14 -24.46
N VAL A 156 -20.57 -35.92 -23.99
CA VAL A 156 -21.85 -35.29 -23.69
C VAL A 156 -22.02 -34.05 -24.57
N ASP A 157 -23.23 -33.87 -25.07
CA ASP A 157 -23.52 -32.63 -25.79
C ASP A 157 -23.49 -31.44 -24.85
N LYS A 158 -22.86 -30.35 -25.31
CA LYS A 158 -22.63 -29.13 -24.54
C LYS A 158 -23.94 -28.46 -24.11
N ASP A 159 -24.95 -28.53 -24.96
CA ASP A 159 -26.27 -27.97 -24.65
C ASP A 159 -27.02 -28.81 -23.62
N ALA A 160 -26.82 -30.15 -23.61
CA ALA A 160 -27.31 -31.01 -22.56
C ALA A 160 -26.70 -30.72 -21.20
N ILE A 161 -25.38 -30.40 -21.15
CA ILE A 161 -24.71 -29.96 -19.91
C ILE A 161 -25.29 -28.63 -19.43
N LYS A 162 -25.50 -27.65 -20.31
CA LYS A 162 -26.15 -26.38 -19.96
C LYS A 162 -27.54 -26.56 -19.40
N ALA A 163 -28.34 -27.41 -20.03
CA ALA A 163 -29.71 -27.72 -19.60
C ALA A 163 -29.71 -28.34 -18.21
N ALA A 164 -28.85 -29.34 -17.98
CA ALA A 164 -28.73 -30.01 -16.69
C ALA A 164 -28.29 -29.05 -15.56
N LEU A 165 -27.31 -28.17 -15.83
CA LEU A 165 -26.87 -27.15 -14.87
C LEU A 165 -27.97 -26.16 -14.53
N ARG A 166 -28.79 -25.76 -15.51
CA ARG A 166 -29.95 -24.89 -15.29
C ARG A 166 -30.99 -25.53 -14.38
N VAL A 167 -31.28 -26.84 -14.59
CA VAL A 167 -32.16 -27.59 -13.70
C VAL A 167 -31.57 -27.73 -12.29
N ALA A 168 -30.25 -27.87 -12.17
CA ALA A 168 -29.55 -27.90 -10.90
C ALA A 168 -29.44 -26.53 -10.19
N GLY A 169 -30.01 -25.45 -10.77
CA GLY A 169 -30.09 -24.12 -10.17
C GLY A 169 -28.88 -23.24 -10.47
N THR A 170 -28.12 -23.57 -11.51
CA THR A 170 -26.91 -22.78 -11.93
C THR A 170 -26.94 -22.58 -13.44
N GLU A 171 -26.65 -21.35 -13.89
CA GLU A 171 -26.60 -21.06 -15.32
C GLU A 171 -25.16 -21.03 -15.83
N ALA A 172 -24.92 -21.76 -16.93
CA ALA A 172 -23.64 -21.75 -17.64
C ALA A 172 -23.66 -20.73 -18.78
N THR A 173 -22.67 -19.85 -18.80
CA THR A 173 -22.46 -18.92 -19.90
C THR A 173 -21.82 -19.63 -21.09
N GLN A 174 -20.83 -20.50 -20.83
CA GLN A 174 -20.09 -21.20 -21.85
C GLN A 174 -19.72 -22.60 -21.37
N VAL A 175 -19.80 -23.58 -22.32
CA VAL A 175 -19.29 -24.95 -22.13
C VAL A 175 -18.31 -25.24 -23.23
N GLN A 176 -17.10 -25.62 -22.89
CA GLN A 176 -16.07 -25.99 -23.86
C GLN A 176 -15.35 -27.27 -23.44
N SER A 177 -14.88 -28.05 -24.42
CA SER A 177 -14.08 -29.23 -24.13
C SER A 177 -12.73 -28.81 -23.60
N PHE A 178 -12.24 -29.51 -22.58
CA PHE A 178 -10.99 -29.21 -21.88
C PHE A 178 -10.11 -30.45 -21.84
N GLY A 179 -8.85 -30.31 -22.29
CA GLY A 179 -7.91 -31.44 -22.33
C GLY A 179 -8.10 -32.35 -23.54
N PRO A 180 -7.51 -33.59 -23.51
CA PRO A 180 -7.63 -34.55 -24.58
C PRO A 180 -9.08 -35.00 -24.81
N PRO A 181 -9.53 -35.19 -26.06
CA PRO A 181 -10.89 -35.59 -26.36
C PRO A 181 -11.36 -36.92 -25.69
N GLU A 182 -10.40 -37.79 -25.41
CA GLU A 182 -10.61 -39.07 -24.77
C GLU A 182 -11.01 -38.97 -23.30
N ASP A 183 -10.66 -37.85 -22.64
CA ASP A 183 -10.95 -37.62 -21.23
C ASP A 183 -12.38 -37.16 -20.96
N HIS A 184 -13.15 -36.82 -22.00
CA HIS A 184 -14.53 -36.31 -21.88
C HIS A 184 -14.70 -35.23 -20.82
N THR A 185 -13.69 -34.35 -20.73
CA THR A 185 -13.61 -33.25 -19.74
C THR A 185 -14.12 -31.96 -20.35
N TYR A 186 -14.93 -31.24 -19.59
CA TYR A 186 -15.55 -29.99 -19.99
C TYR A 186 -15.20 -28.90 -18.97
N GLU A 187 -14.77 -27.76 -19.46
CA GLU A 187 -14.73 -26.52 -18.69
C GLU A 187 -16.05 -25.80 -18.92
N VAL A 188 -16.75 -25.53 -17.83
CA VAL A 188 -18.00 -24.78 -17.82
C VAL A 188 -17.78 -23.47 -17.12
N THR A 189 -17.97 -22.37 -17.83
CA THR A 189 -17.99 -21.03 -17.26
C THR A 189 -19.42 -20.73 -16.81
N LEU A 190 -19.60 -20.53 -15.52
CA LEU A 190 -20.87 -20.14 -14.92
C LEU A 190 -21.16 -18.67 -15.12
N ILE A 191 -22.41 -18.25 -14.89
CA ILE A 191 -22.68 -16.81 -14.79
C ILE A 191 -21.90 -16.28 -13.60
N GLY A 192 -20.94 -15.39 -13.90
CA GLY A 192 -20.08 -14.77 -12.92
C GLY A 192 -20.86 -13.85 -11.98
N MET A 193 -20.19 -13.38 -10.91
CA MET A 193 -20.75 -12.39 -9.98
C MET A 193 -21.31 -11.16 -10.72
N GLU A 194 -20.70 -10.82 -11.86
CA GLU A 194 -21.21 -9.78 -12.77
C GLU A 194 -22.65 -10.04 -13.21
N GLY A 195 -22.94 -11.26 -13.66
CA GLY A 195 -24.27 -11.65 -14.11
C GLY A 195 -25.29 -11.65 -12.98
N GLU A 196 -24.92 -12.13 -11.81
CA GLU A 196 -25.80 -12.15 -10.63
C GLU A 196 -26.09 -10.71 -10.15
N VAL A 197 -25.08 -9.85 -10.09
CA VAL A 197 -25.24 -8.42 -9.76
C VAL A 197 -26.13 -7.73 -10.80
N ARG A 198 -25.92 -7.99 -12.09
CA ARG A 198 -26.77 -7.42 -13.16
C ARG A 198 -28.22 -7.87 -13.01
N LYS A 199 -28.47 -9.17 -12.79
CA LYS A 199 -29.83 -9.71 -12.58
C LYS A 199 -30.48 -9.08 -11.35
N ALA A 200 -29.76 -8.96 -10.24
CA ALA A 200 -30.25 -8.34 -9.01
C ALA A 200 -30.66 -6.87 -9.22
N LEU A 201 -29.82 -6.10 -9.92
CA LEU A 201 -30.07 -4.70 -10.24
C LEU A 201 -31.25 -4.53 -11.21
N ASP A 202 -31.28 -5.33 -12.29
CA ASP A 202 -32.34 -5.25 -13.27
C ASP A 202 -33.71 -5.69 -12.68
N ALA A 203 -33.71 -6.67 -11.78
CA ALA A 203 -34.94 -7.13 -11.09
C ALA A 203 -35.55 -6.04 -10.18
N LYS A 204 -34.71 -5.31 -9.46
CA LYS A 204 -35.17 -4.29 -8.50
C LYS A 204 -35.35 -2.90 -9.11
N LEU A 205 -34.44 -2.48 -10.01
CA LEU A 205 -34.39 -1.15 -10.58
C LEU A 205 -35.03 -1.05 -11.98
N GLY A 206 -35.36 -2.20 -12.56
CA GLY A 206 -35.94 -2.34 -13.90
C GLY A 206 -34.91 -2.75 -14.96
N ALA A 207 -35.35 -3.55 -15.92
CA ALA A 207 -34.52 -4.06 -17.00
C ALA A 207 -33.84 -2.90 -17.79
N GLY A 208 -32.55 -3.08 -18.13
CA GLY A 208 -31.76 -2.09 -18.85
C GLY A 208 -31.30 -0.90 -18.01
N THR A 209 -31.45 -0.94 -16.69
CA THR A 209 -30.93 0.08 -15.78
C THR A 209 -29.39 0.05 -15.73
N VAL A 210 -28.81 -1.11 -15.80
CA VAL A 210 -27.35 -1.30 -15.88
C VAL A 210 -26.89 -1.07 -17.31
N LYS A 211 -26.07 -0.03 -17.52
CA LYS A 211 -25.44 0.30 -18.80
C LYS A 211 -24.31 -0.66 -19.12
N ALA A 212 -23.34 -0.77 -18.21
CA ALA A 212 -22.16 -1.60 -18.36
C ALA A 212 -21.56 -1.97 -17.00
N ILE A 213 -20.77 -3.02 -16.97
CA ILE A 213 -19.90 -3.38 -15.83
C ILE A 213 -18.47 -3.44 -16.38
N PRO A 214 -17.80 -2.28 -16.48
CA PRO A 214 -16.50 -2.18 -17.16
C PRO A 214 -15.35 -2.85 -16.40
N GLN A 215 -15.54 -3.10 -15.11
CA GLN A 215 -14.47 -3.67 -14.27
C GLN A 215 -15.07 -4.68 -13.28
N VAL A 216 -14.47 -5.85 -13.24
CA VAL A 216 -14.72 -6.88 -12.23
C VAL A 216 -13.36 -7.38 -11.74
N SER A 217 -13.17 -7.36 -10.45
CA SER A 217 -11.98 -7.91 -9.79
C SER A 217 -12.42 -8.85 -8.69
N SER A 218 -11.90 -10.07 -8.70
CA SER A 218 -12.22 -11.09 -7.68
C SER A 218 -10.94 -11.68 -7.12
N VAL A 219 -10.84 -11.73 -5.80
CA VAL A 219 -9.70 -12.30 -5.09
C VAL A 219 -10.19 -13.33 -4.08
N GLY A 220 -9.69 -14.56 -4.17
CA GLY A 220 -9.97 -15.62 -3.19
C GLY A 220 -9.48 -15.24 -1.80
N ALA A 221 -10.21 -15.62 -0.75
CA ALA A 221 -9.86 -15.27 0.63
C ALA A 221 -8.46 -15.76 1.03
N LYS A 222 -8.06 -16.94 0.53
CA LYS A 222 -6.71 -17.48 0.74
C LYS A 222 -5.65 -16.64 0.04
N ALA A 223 -5.91 -16.26 -1.22
CA ALA A 223 -5.03 -15.40 -2.00
C ALA A 223 -4.92 -14.01 -1.37
N GLY A 224 -6.04 -13.42 -0.93
CA GLY A 224 -6.04 -12.12 -0.24
C GLY A 224 -5.20 -12.14 1.03
N LYS A 225 -5.33 -13.18 1.86
CA LYS A 225 -4.49 -13.33 3.07
C LYS A 225 -3.01 -13.48 2.72
N GLN A 226 -2.70 -14.21 1.65
CA GLN A 226 -1.32 -14.35 1.18
C GLN A 226 -0.76 -13.01 0.71
N LEU A 227 -1.53 -12.25 -0.09
CA LEU A 227 -1.15 -10.92 -0.56
C LEU A 227 -0.92 -9.93 0.60
N GLN A 228 -1.72 -10.03 1.67
CA GLN A 228 -1.50 -9.23 2.88
C GLN A 228 -0.13 -9.53 3.53
N VAL A 229 0.20 -10.82 3.68
CA VAL A 229 1.49 -11.24 4.24
C VAL A 229 2.65 -10.82 3.35
N ASP A 230 2.53 -11.02 2.05
CA ASP A 230 3.57 -10.67 1.09
C ASP A 230 3.74 -9.15 0.97
N GLY A 231 2.65 -8.38 1.09
CA GLY A 231 2.70 -6.92 1.17
C GLY A 231 3.48 -6.41 2.37
N VAL A 232 3.25 -6.99 3.56
CA VAL A 232 4.02 -6.67 4.77
C VAL A 232 5.50 -7.06 4.59
N ARG A 233 5.77 -8.24 4.02
CA ARG A 233 7.15 -8.67 3.72
C ARG A 233 7.86 -7.73 2.76
N ALA A 234 7.17 -7.30 1.70
CA ALA A 234 7.70 -6.34 0.72
C ALA A 234 8.03 -5.00 1.39
N LEU A 235 7.15 -4.48 2.26
CA LEU A 235 7.38 -3.25 3.01
C LEU A 235 8.60 -3.36 3.91
N LEU A 236 8.68 -4.42 4.73
CA LEU A 236 9.82 -4.66 5.62
C LEU A 236 11.12 -4.89 4.84
N GLY A 237 11.05 -5.64 3.74
CA GLY A 237 12.19 -5.87 2.84
C GLY A 237 12.70 -4.57 2.21
N ALA A 238 11.81 -3.69 1.74
CA ALA A 238 12.17 -2.39 1.19
C ALA A 238 12.87 -1.52 2.25
N ILE A 239 12.31 -1.43 3.46
CA ILE A 239 12.93 -0.69 4.57
C ILE A 239 14.32 -1.27 4.90
N LEU A 240 14.45 -2.60 4.98
CA LEU A 240 15.73 -3.26 5.25
C LEU A 240 16.79 -2.93 4.18
N LEU A 241 16.43 -3.03 2.89
CA LEU A 241 17.33 -2.70 1.78
C LEU A 241 17.77 -1.23 1.82
N ILE A 242 16.86 -0.33 2.16
CA ILE A 242 17.18 1.10 2.32
C ILE A 242 18.13 1.31 3.51
N VAL A 243 17.90 0.65 4.64
CA VAL A 243 18.79 0.71 5.81
C VAL A 243 20.20 0.24 5.46
N ILE A 244 20.30 -0.87 4.74
CA ILE A 244 21.58 -1.40 4.24
C ILE A 244 22.25 -0.38 3.30
N TYR A 245 21.50 0.18 2.33
CA TYR A 245 22.02 1.20 1.43
C TYR A 245 22.57 2.41 2.18
N VAL A 246 21.81 2.93 3.16
CA VAL A 246 22.24 4.10 3.98
C VAL A 246 23.48 3.78 4.80
N ALA A 247 23.57 2.56 5.37
CA ALA A 247 24.73 2.13 6.13
C ALA A 247 26.03 2.09 5.29
N PHE A 248 25.91 1.71 4.00
CA PHE A 248 27.05 1.74 3.08
C PHE A 248 27.37 3.15 2.52
N ARG A 249 26.33 3.98 2.34
CA ARG A 249 26.46 5.30 1.70
C ARG A 249 26.92 6.39 2.65
N PHE A 250 26.51 6.29 3.93
CA PHE A 250 26.76 7.31 4.96
C PHE A 250 27.43 6.74 6.20
N ASP A 251 28.06 7.60 6.99
CA ASP A 251 28.54 7.24 8.32
C ASP A 251 27.39 6.76 9.21
N PHE A 252 27.69 5.91 10.17
CA PHE A 252 26.74 5.34 11.10
C PHE A 252 25.85 6.37 11.84
N ARG A 253 26.31 7.61 11.94
CA ARG A 253 25.57 8.72 12.57
C ARG A 253 24.32 9.14 11.79
N TYR A 254 24.31 8.96 10.47
CA TYR A 254 23.21 9.39 9.59
C TYR A 254 22.09 8.36 9.50
N GLY A 255 22.40 7.08 9.72
CA GLY A 255 21.47 5.98 9.56
C GLY A 255 20.21 6.08 10.43
N PRO A 256 20.33 6.23 11.75
CA PRO A 256 19.17 6.23 12.64
C PRO A 256 18.15 7.34 12.34
N GLY A 257 18.63 8.56 11.99
CA GLY A 257 17.73 9.66 11.60
C GLY A 257 16.88 9.31 10.38
N THR A 258 17.51 8.70 9.38
CA THR A 258 16.81 8.22 8.17
C THR A 258 15.76 7.16 8.48
N ILE A 259 16.11 6.16 9.30
CA ILE A 259 15.19 5.06 9.65
C ILE A 259 13.96 5.62 10.36
N VAL A 260 14.16 6.51 11.34
CA VAL A 260 13.05 7.11 12.08
C VAL A 260 12.16 7.95 11.17
N ALA A 261 12.74 8.73 10.25
CA ALA A 261 11.97 9.50 9.27
C ALA A 261 11.14 8.60 8.34
N LEU A 262 11.71 7.49 7.84
CA LEU A 262 10.95 6.54 6.99
C LEU A 262 9.79 5.89 7.74
N LEU A 263 10.01 5.45 8.98
CA LEU A 263 8.94 4.87 9.80
C LEU A 263 7.86 5.90 10.12
N HIS A 264 8.25 7.13 10.43
CA HIS A 264 7.34 8.25 10.63
C HIS A 264 6.43 8.48 9.42
N ASP A 265 7.01 8.54 8.22
CA ASP A 265 6.28 8.81 6.98
C ASP A 265 5.29 7.68 6.65
N ALA A 266 5.73 6.43 6.82
CA ALA A 266 4.86 5.27 6.65
C ALA A 266 3.69 5.27 7.65
N VAL A 267 3.96 5.53 8.93
CA VAL A 267 2.94 5.54 9.98
C VAL A 267 1.93 6.66 9.76
N ILE A 268 2.35 7.88 9.42
CA ILE A 268 1.43 8.98 9.18
C ILE A 268 0.61 8.76 7.91
N THR A 269 1.20 8.20 6.85
CA THR A 269 0.46 7.86 5.63
C THR A 269 -0.63 6.82 5.92
N VAL A 270 -0.31 5.75 6.65
CA VAL A 270 -1.31 4.77 7.11
C VAL A 270 -2.35 5.44 8.03
N GLY A 271 -1.92 6.37 8.89
CA GLY A 271 -2.80 7.16 9.74
C GLY A 271 -3.82 7.98 8.97
N ALA A 272 -3.42 8.59 7.87
CA ALA A 272 -4.34 9.33 6.99
C ALA A 272 -5.45 8.41 6.44
N PHE A 273 -5.13 7.16 6.08
CA PHE A 273 -6.13 6.16 5.71
C PHE A 273 -7.00 5.74 6.89
N ALA A 274 -6.44 5.59 8.07
CA ALA A 274 -7.22 5.27 9.28
C ALA A 274 -8.24 6.38 9.61
N VAL A 275 -7.83 7.66 9.52
CA VAL A 275 -8.70 8.81 9.81
C VAL A 275 -9.78 8.96 8.75
N THR A 276 -9.42 8.94 7.47
CA THR A 276 -10.36 9.12 6.35
C THR A 276 -11.18 7.88 6.05
N TYR A 277 -10.77 6.74 6.58
CA TYR A 277 -11.33 5.41 6.31
C TYR A 277 -11.42 5.07 4.81
N LYS A 278 -10.51 5.64 4.01
CA LYS A 278 -10.35 5.28 2.61
C LYS A 278 -9.85 3.85 2.47
N GLU A 279 -10.09 3.27 1.30
CA GLU A 279 -9.69 1.90 1.03
C GLU A 279 -8.17 1.72 1.02
N PHE A 280 -7.71 0.71 1.74
CA PHE A 280 -6.33 0.26 1.74
C PHE A 280 -6.18 -0.98 0.86
N SER A 281 -5.75 -0.79 -0.38
CA SER A 281 -5.60 -1.81 -1.43
C SER A 281 -4.13 -2.10 -1.72
N LEU A 282 -3.85 -3.06 -2.63
CA LEU A 282 -2.49 -3.27 -3.16
C LEU A 282 -1.93 -2.01 -3.83
N THR A 283 -2.78 -1.24 -4.49
CA THR A 283 -2.37 0.03 -5.10
C THR A 283 -1.94 1.06 -4.05
N THR A 284 -2.63 1.11 -2.90
CA THR A 284 -2.23 1.94 -1.76
C THR A 284 -0.90 1.48 -1.16
N LEU A 285 -0.69 0.16 -1.07
CA LEU A 285 0.60 -0.38 -0.63
C LEU A 285 1.74 -0.01 -1.60
N ALA A 286 1.49 -0.07 -2.92
CA ALA A 286 2.46 0.37 -3.92
C ALA A 286 2.77 1.87 -3.79
N ALA A 287 1.77 2.71 -3.50
CA ALA A 287 1.98 4.11 -3.18
C ALA A 287 2.88 4.28 -1.94
N LEU A 288 2.62 3.52 -0.88
CA LEU A 288 3.43 3.57 0.35
C LEU A 288 4.89 3.22 0.09
N LEU A 289 5.17 2.17 -0.70
CA LEU A 289 6.53 1.81 -1.11
C LEU A 289 7.18 2.92 -1.95
N THR A 290 6.43 3.55 -2.83
CA THR A 290 6.89 4.69 -3.64
C THR A 290 7.22 5.90 -2.77
N ILE A 291 6.39 6.21 -1.77
CA ILE A 291 6.62 7.30 -0.81
C ILE A 291 7.91 7.08 -0.02
N ILE A 292 8.16 5.85 0.42
CA ILE A 292 9.39 5.48 1.13
C ILE A 292 10.63 5.82 0.28
N GLY A 293 10.60 5.47 -1.02
CA GLY A 293 11.67 5.80 -1.94
C GLY A 293 11.81 7.31 -2.19
N PHE A 294 10.69 8.01 -2.33
CA PHE A 294 10.65 9.45 -2.55
C PHE A 294 11.18 10.24 -1.34
N SER A 295 10.70 9.94 -0.14
CA SER A 295 11.15 10.57 1.11
C SER A 295 12.64 10.36 1.36
N MET A 296 13.12 9.13 1.04
CA MET A 296 14.52 8.79 1.14
C MET A 296 15.41 9.66 0.23
N ASN A 297 14.95 9.94 -0.99
CA ASN A 297 15.68 10.79 -1.92
C ASN A 297 15.95 12.19 -1.35
N ASP A 298 14.95 12.81 -0.73
CA ASP A 298 15.10 14.14 -0.12
C ASP A 298 16.05 14.10 1.09
N THR A 299 15.91 13.09 1.94
CA THR A 299 16.80 12.89 3.11
C THR A 299 18.26 12.72 2.69
N ILE A 300 18.52 11.95 1.61
CA ILE A 300 19.89 11.77 1.07
C ILE A 300 20.47 13.10 0.61
N VAL A 301 19.70 13.90 -0.13
CA VAL A 301 20.15 15.23 -0.63
C VAL A 301 20.55 16.16 0.51
N VAL A 302 19.69 16.24 1.54
CA VAL A 302 19.96 17.06 2.73
C VAL A 302 21.20 16.55 3.47
N PHE A 303 21.31 15.26 3.69
CA PHE A 303 22.42 14.65 4.42
C PHE A 303 23.76 14.73 3.68
N ASP A 304 23.74 14.58 2.36
CA ASP A 304 24.96 14.76 1.55
C ASP A 304 25.46 16.21 1.63
N ARG A 305 24.55 17.18 1.60
CA ARG A 305 24.89 18.59 1.78
C ARG A 305 25.38 18.90 3.20
N ILE A 306 24.75 18.32 4.23
CA ILE A 306 25.24 18.44 5.61
C ILE A 306 26.67 17.90 5.72
N ARG A 307 26.96 16.75 5.12
CA ARG A 307 28.30 16.14 5.14
C ARG A 307 29.34 17.02 4.45
N GLU A 308 29.00 17.58 3.28
CA GLU A 308 29.88 18.53 2.56
C GLU A 308 30.16 19.78 3.40
N ASN A 309 29.10 20.37 3.94
CA ASN A 309 29.22 21.58 4.76
C ASN A 309 29.96 21.34 6.10
N ALA A 310 29.78 20.17 6.71
CA ALA A 310 30.51 19.79 7.91
C ALA A 310 32.04 19.69 7.67
N ALA A 311 32.45 19.23 6.48
CA ALA A 311 33.84 19.20 6.09
C ALA A 311 34.40 20.61 5.82
N LYS A 312 33.59 21.53 5.27
CA LYS A 312 33.96 22.89 4.89
C LYS A 312 33.99 23.86 6.08
N TYR A 313 33.02 23.79 6.98
CA TYR A 313 32.81 24.73 8.08
C TYR A 313 33.13 24.09 9.44
N ARG A 314 34.35 23.62 9.63
CA ARG A 314 34.82 22.92 10.85
C ARG A 314 34.71 23.74 12.12
N ASP A 315 34.81 25.08 12.01
CA ASP A 315 34.79 26.01 13.15
C ASP A 315 33.39 26.41 13.61
N ARG A 316 32.37 26.03 12.84
CA ARG A 316 30.96 26.33 13.18
C ARG A 316 30.35 25.23 14.04
N LYS A 317 29.38 25.59 14.89
CA LYS A 317 28.59 24.64 15.61
C LYS A 317 27.79 23.77 14.61
N PHE A 318 27.69 22.49 14.89
CA PHE A 318 27.09 21.51 13.96
C PHE A 318 25.59 21.80 13.66
N ASP A 319 24.81 22.31 14.64
CA ASP A 319 23.45 22.78 14.45
C ASP A 319 23.32 23.88 13.39
N LYS A 320 24.24 24.83 13.39
CA LYS A 320 24.30 25.91 12.38
C LYS A 320 24.71 25.41 11.01
N VAL A 321 25.60 24.41 10.96
CA VAL A 321 26.00 23.76 9.70
C VAL A 321 24.79 23.02 9.09
N VAL A 322 24.01 22.30 9.91
CA VAL A 322 22.80 21.59 9.48
C VAL A 322 21.76 22.59 8.99
N ASN A 323 21.46 23.65 9.75
CA ASN A 323 20.50 24.67 9.32
C ASN A 323 20.89 25.32 7.98
N HIS A 324 22.16 25.61 7.79
CA HIS A 324 22.69 26.17 6.53
C HIS A 324 22.50 25.19 5.37
N ALA A 325 22.83 23.90 5.55
CA ALA A 325 22.67 22.88 4.54
C ALA A 325 21.19 22.68 4.12
N ILE A 326 20.26 22.73 5.09
CA ILE A 326 18.82 22.67 4.81
C ILE A 326 18.41 23.85 3.93
N ASN A 327 18.84 25.09 4.27
CA ASN A 327 18.51 26.27 3.48
C ASN A 327 19.07 26.18 2.04
N GLU A 328 20.29 25.67 1.86
CA GLU A 328 20.90 25.49 0.53
C GLU A 328 20.17 24.45 -0.33
N THR A 329 19.59 23.43 0.26
CA THR A 329 18.86 22.37 -0.46
C THR A 329 17.35 22.66 -0.60
N LEU A 330 16.83 23.62 0.14
CA LEU A 330 15.40 23.90 0.28
C LEU A 330 14.69 24.13 -1.06
N SER A 331 15.27 24.95 -1.93
CA SER A 331 14.69 25.24 -3.25
C SER A 331 14.54 23.97 -4.09
N ARG A 332 15.55 23.10 -4.09
CA ARG A 332 15.51 21.82 -4.81
C ARG A 332 14.45 20.91 -4.22
N THR A 333 14.45 20.72 -2.91
CA THR A 333 13.51 19.84 -2.21
C THR A 333 12.06 20.29 -2.44
N ILE A 334 11.76 21.58 -2.32
CA ILE A 334 10.40 22.09 -2.57
C ILE A 334 10.00 21.93 -4.04
N LEU A 335 10.87 22.23 -5.00
CA LEU A 335 10.54 22.08 -6.43
C LEU A 335 10.31 20.63 -6.82
N THR A 336 11.14 19.69 -6.37
CA THR A 336 10.97 18.28 -6.65
C THR A 336 9.68 17.74 -6.02
N SER A 337 9.39 18.11 -4.77
CA SER A 337 8.16 17.71 -4.08
C SER A 337 6.92 18.34 -4.70
N ALA A 338 6.98 19.62 -5.07
CA ALA A 338 5.86 20.31 -5.71
C ALA A 338 5.50 19.69 -7.07
N THR A 339 6.48 19.30 -7.89
CA THR A 339 6.22 18.66 -9.18
C THR A 339 5.46 17.34 -9.01
N VAL A 340 5.90 16.49 -8.10
CA VAL A 340 5.21 15.22 -7.80
C VAL A 340 3.84 15.48 -7.17
N PHE A 341 3.74 16.42 -6.23
CA PHE A 341 2.51 16.79 -5.57
C PHE A 341 1.45 17.29 -6.57
N PHE A 342 1.79 18.17 -7.50
CA PHE A 342 0.83 18.67 -8.48
C PHE A 342 0.35 17.61 -9.45
N VAL A 343 1.23 16.68 -9.87
CA VAL A 343 0.83 15.53 -10.69
C VAL A 343 -0.14 14.64 -9.93
N THR A 344 0.20 14.29 -8.70
CA THR A 344 -0.66 13.43 -7.87
C THR A 344 -1.93 14.16 -7.42
N LEU A 345 -1.89 15.47 -7.23
CA LEU A 345 -3.08 16.29 -6.98
C LEU A 345 -4.04 16.27 -8.18
N ALA A 346 -3.53 16.42 -9.39
CA ALA A 346 -4.32 16.28 -10.62
C ALA A 346 -4.95 14.88 -10.71
N MET A 347 -4.18 13.81 -10.41
CA MET A 347 -4.71 12.46 -10.34
C MET A 347 -5.77 12.29 -9.23
N ASN A 348 -5.63 12.97 -8.10
CA ASN A 348 -6.59 12.93 -7.00
C ASN A 348 -7.91 13.65 -7.35
N ILE A 349 -7.82 14.78 -8.07
CA ILE A 349 -8.98 15.57 -8.49
C ILE A 349 -9.69 14.91 -9.68
N PHE A 350 -8.92 14.46 -10.68
CA PHE A 350 -9.43 13.97 -11.95
C PHE A 350 -9.53 12.44 -12.04
N GLY A 351 -8.81 11.71 -11.21
CA GLY A 351 -8.84 10.26 -11.16
C GLY A 351 -10.07 9.70 -10.47
N THR A 352 -10.31 8.42 -10.67
CA THR A 352 -11.41 7.66 -10.07
C THR A 352 -10.89 6.38 -9.44
N GLY A 353 -11.61 5.84 -8.47
CA GLY A 353 -11.33 4.55 -7.84
C GLY A 353 -9.90 4.43 -7.31
N VAL A 354 -9.24 3.35 -7.66
CA VAL A 354 -7.88 3.02 -7.18
C VAL A 354 -6.82 4.07 -7.51
N ILE A 355 -6.98 4.79 -8.64
CA ILE A 355 -6.07 5.89 -9.02
C ILE A 355 -6.17 7.04 -8.04
N ARG A 356 -7.40 7.38 -7.60
CA ARG A 356 -7.65 8.45 -6.64
C ARG A 356 -7.09 8.12 -5.25
N ASP A 357 -7.21 6.87 -4.81
CA ASP A 357 -6.68 6.44 -3.51
C ASP A 357 -5.15 6.34 -3.53
N PHE A 358 -4.55 5.87 -4.63
CA PHE A 358 -3.11 5.98 -4.87
C PHE A 358 -2.62 7.42 -4.79
N ALA A 359 -3.29 8.33 -5.51
CA ALA A 359 -2.93 9.74 -5.54
C ALA A 359 -3.10 10.41 -4.17
N PHE A 360 -4.12 10.03 -3.39
CA PHE A 360 -4.31 10.49 -2.03
C PHE A 360 -3.13 10.06 -1.14
N ALA A 361 -2.73 8.78 -1.19
CA ALA A 361 -1.56 8.29 -0.47
C ALA A 361 -0.30 9.09 -0.85
N MET A 362 -0.06 9.27 -2.15
CA MET A 362 1.08 10.02 -2.67
C MET A 362 1.07 11.49 -2.21
N ASN A 363 -0.07 12.17 -2.24
CA ASN A 363 -0.17 13.55 -1.77
C ASN A 363 0.19 13.68 -0.29
N VAL A 364 -0.36 12.81 0.56
CA VAL A 364 0.00 12.77 1.99
C VAL A 364 1.48 12.48 2.15
N GLY A 365 1.97 11.43 1.48
CA GLY A 365 3.35 10.97 1.61
C GLY A 365 4.39 11.97 1.13
N VAL A 366 4.13 12.69 0.04
CA VAL A 366 5.04 13.73 -0.47
C VAL A 366 5.14 14.89 0.53
N ILE A 367 4.02 15.36 1.08
CA ILE A 367 4.03 16.42 2.10
C ILE A 367 4.79 15.95 3.35
N VAL A 368 4.47 14.77 3.86
CA VAL A 368 5.06 14.23 5.08
C VAL A 368 6.55 13.92 4.88
N GLY A 369 6.96 13.34 3.74
CA GLY A 369 8.35 13.01 3.42
C GLY A 369 9.23 14.26 3.26
N THR A 370 8.71 15.30 2.61
CA THR A 370 9.41 16.59 2.53
C THR A 370 9.60 17.22 3.91
N TYR A 371 8.57 17.13 4.74
CA TYR A 371 8.60 17.60 6.11
C TYR A 371 9.59 16.81 6.97
N SER A 372 9.58 15.49 6.90
CA SER A 372 10.34 14.60 7.79
C SER A 372 11.84 14.69 7.58
N SER A 373 12.30 14.91 6.35
CA SER A 373 13.72 15.10 6.03
C SER A 373 14.34 16.31 6.78
N ILE A 374 13.55 17.38 6.92
CA ILE A 374 13.96 18.62 7.59
C ILE A 374 13.78 18.52 9.12
N PHE A 375 12.59 18.12 9.57
CA PHE A 375 12.16 18.26 10.95
C PHE A 375 12.25 17.00 11.81
N ILE A 376 12.53 15.83 11.21
CA ILE A 376 12.70 14.56 11.92
C ILE A 376 14.13 14.03 11.73
N ALA A 377 14.56 13.80 10.48
CA ALA A 377 15.87 13.21 10.20
C ALA A 377 17.03 14.12 10.67
N SER A 378 16.95 15.41 10.37
CA SER A 378 18.03 16.37 10.69
C SER A 378 18.22 16.62 12.19
N PRO A 379 17.18 16.82 13.02
CA PRO A 379 17.33 16.94 14.47
C PRO A 379 17.88 15.67 15.13
N ILE A 380 17.46 14.49 14.66
CA ILE A 380 18.00 13.21 15.16
C ILE A 380 19.49 13.10 14.85
N LEU A 381 19.92 13.53 13.67
CA LEU A 381 21.33 13.57 13.29
C LEU A 381 22.12 14.50 14.23
N ILE A 382 21.60 15.69 14.55
CA ILE A 382 22.25 16.62 15.48
C ILE A 382 22.43 15.97 16.84
N TRP A 383 21.37 15.41 17.39
CA TRP A 383 21.40 14.73 18.69
C TRP A 383 22.39 13.55 18.73
N LEU A 384 22.46 12.75 17.67
CA LEU A 384 23.42 11.65 17.58
C LEU A 384 24.86 12.16 17.45
N ASN A 385 25.08 13.22 16.69
CA ASN A 385 26.39 13.82 16.54
C ASN A 385 26.91 14.38 17.87
N GLU A 386 26.08 15.06 18.65
CA GLU A 386 26.44 15.55 19.99
C GLU A 386 26.85 14.40 20.93
N LYS A 387 26.06 13.30 20.95
CA LYS A 387 26.41 12.11 21.74
C LYS A 387 27.73 11.49 21.28
N TYR A 388 27.95 11.38 19.97
CA TYR A 388 29.17 10.82 19.40
C TYR A 388 30.40 11.65 19.80
N VAL A 389 30.33 12.98 19.66
CA VAL A 389 31.40 13.87 20.08
C VAL A 389 31.68 13.80 21.59
N ALA A 390 30.61 13.72 22.40
CA ALA A 390 30.74 13.54 23.85
C ALA A 390 31.42 12.20 24.21
N MET A 391 31.11 11.12 23.50
CA MET A 391 31.77 9.82 23.70
C MET A 391 33.26 9.88 23.32
N GLN A 392 33.60 10.49 22.20
CA GLN A 392 35.01 10.66 21.78
C GLN A 392 35.81 11.46 22.81
N LYS A 393 35.27 12.58 23.33
CA LYS A 393 35.88 13.36 24.39
C LYS A 393 36.12 12.55 25.67
N ARG A 394 35.15 11.71 26.05
CA ARG A 394 35.28 10.81 27.22
C ARG A 394 36.33 9.70 27.01
N GLN A 395 36.47 9.18 25.78
CA GLN A 395 37.52 8.21 25.46
C GLN A 395 38.93 8.84 25.48
N ALA A 396 39.07 10.06 24.90
CA ALA A 396 40.32 10.79 24.91
C ALA A 396 40.73 11.24 26.33
N ALA A 397 39.77 11.47 27.22
CA ALA A 397 40.02 11.83 28.61
C ALA A 397 40.34 10.64 29.54
N ARG A 398 40.23 9.37 29.05
CA ARG A 398 40.67 8.20 29.82
C ARG A 398 42.21 8.20 29.88
N PRO A 399 42.82 8.24 31.09
CA PRO A 399 44.28 8.13 31.19
C PRO A 399 44.71 6.81 30.58
N GLU A 400 45.73 6.85 29.74
CA GLU A 400 46.38 5.64 29.25
C GLU A 400 46.69 4.74 30.45
N ARG A 401 46.05 3.61 30.49
CA ARG A 401 46.33 2.58 31.48
C ARG A 401 47.75 2.14 31.21
N ASN A 402 48.72 2.70 32.03
CA ASN A 402 50.11 2.39 31.97
C ASN A 402 50.23 0.82 31.98
N ILE A 403 50.35 0.22 30.79
CA ILE A 403 50.78 -1.14 30.65
C ILE A 403 52.26 -1.11 31.04
N ARG A 404 52.52 -1.34 32.34
CA ARG A 404 53.88 -1.63 32.79
C ARG A 404 54.42 -2.74 31.87
N LYS A 405 55.35 -2.38 30.99
CA LYS A 405 56.14 -3.39 30.30
C LYS A 405 56.69 -4.32 31.38
N PRO A 406 56.56 -5.63 31.21
CA PRO A 406 57.19 -6.57 32.15
C PRO A 406 58.67 -6.27 32.20
N ALA A 407 59.18 -6.11 33.42
CA ALA A 407 60.62 -5.90 33.66
C ALA A 407 61.38 -7.02 32.96
N ARG A 408 62.29 -6.63 32.09
CA ARG A 408 63.29 -7.56 31.50
C ARG A 408 64.02 -8.14 32.68
N ARG A 409 63.97 -9.43 32.93
CA ARG A 409 64.84 -10.16 33.82
C ARG A 409 66.20 -10.21 33.14
N ASP A 410 67.12 -9.39 33.61
CA ASP A 410 68.55 -9.49 33.33
C ASP A 410 69.12 -10.54 34.28
N ASP A 411 68.89 -11.82 34.01
CA ASP A 411 69.53 -12.92 34.69
C ASP A 411 70.15 -13.83 33.60
N GLU A 412 71.29 -13.36 33.04
CA GLU A 412 72.29 -14.23 32.41
C GLU A 412 73.61 -13.98 33.12
N GLU A 413 73.89 -14.81 34.14
CA GLU A 413 75.25 -15.00 34.66
C GLU A 413 76.14 -15.59 33.58
N PRO A 414 77.40 -15.10 33.44
CA PRO A 414 78.34 -15.71 32.52
C PRO A 414 78.86 -17.03 33.12
N VAL A 415 78.68 -18.15 32.43
CA VAL A 415 79.37 -19.40 32.72
C VAL A 415 80.82 -19.28 32.20
N GLU A 416 81.77 -19.19 33.13
CA GLU A 416 83.17 -19.45 32.90
C GLU A 416 83.41 -20.97 32.66
N THR A 417 84.00 -21.36 31.54
CA THR A 417 85.18 -22.18 31.28
C THR A 417 85.33 -22.41 29.81
#